data_0754360eb78baaad8afa68305709a81c
#
_entry.id   0754360eb78baaad8afa68305709a81c
#
_cell.length_a   1.000
_cell.length_b   1.000
_cell.length_c   1.000
_cell.angle_alpha   90.00
_cell.angle_beta   90.00
_cell.angle_gamma   90.00
#
_symmetry.space_group_name_H-M   'P 1'
#
loop_
_entity.id
_entity.type
_entity.pdbx_description
1 polymer ?
#
loop_
_entity_poly.entity_id
_entity_poly.type
_entity_poly.pdbx_seq_one_letter_code
_entity_poly.pdbx_strand_id
1 'polypeptide(L)'
;MQNGSVIRAKRQRGPDVWEFRWREPGADGKRKHRRMILGSTEQLADETTARQAIATLRLDLNHGEAWLKTRSTAVSELAAHYRERELEPDTIWKTHSTKVTYEGYLNKWILPRWGKYPLVRVNAGEVELWLRSLPLARSSCAKIRNLMSVLFNHGMRYEICNRNPIQLVRQSAKRRTVPVILSADEVQRLLSVLGVRESTLVRLAFGTGYG
;
A
#
# COMPACT_ATOMS: atom_id res chain seq x y z
N MET A 1 28.23 -1.73 0.75
CA MET A 1 28.42 -0.49 1.56
C MET A 1 29.11 0.53 0.68
N GLN A 2 28.48 1.65 0.41
CA GLN A 2 29.13 2.75 -0.32
C GLN A 2 30.08 3.50 0.65
N ASN A 3 31.37 3.41 0.37
CA ASN A 3 32.39 4.16 1.09
C ASN A 3 32.53 5.53 0.43
N GLY A 4 32.11 6.59 1.10
CA GLY A 4 32.34 7.98 0.73
C GLY A 4 33.32 8.65 1.69
N SER A 5 33.90 9.77 1.26
CA SER A 5 34.82 10.59 2.06
C SER A 5 34.19 11.92 2.43
N VAL A 6 34.45 12.40 3.67
CA VAL A 6 34.13 13.75 4.13
C VAL A 6 35.35 14.61 3.85
N ILE A 7 35.14 15.75 3.20
CA ILE A 7 36.20 16.67 2.83
C ILE A 7 35.75 18.09 3.19
N ARG A 8 36.64 18.86 3.78
CA ARG A 8 36.45 20.30 3.96
C ARG A 8 36.76 20.99 2.62
N ALA A 9 35.75 21.63 2.07
CA ALA A 9 35.88 22.38 0.81
C ALA A 9 35.92 23.88 1.09
N LYS A 10 37.01 24.54 0.65
CA LYS A 10 37.15 25.99 0.73
C LYS A 10 36.22 26.68 -0.28
N ARG A 11 35.57 27.76 0.15
CA ARG A 11 34.77 28.63 -0.71
C ARG A 11 35.45 29.97 -0.95
N GLN A 12 35.30 30.50 -2.14
CA GLN A 12 35.82 31.85 -2.48
C GLN A 12 35.03 32.97 -1.78
N ARG A 13 33.76 32.73 -1.43
CA ARG A 13 32.91 33.66 -0.68
C ARG A 13 32.09 32.88 0.36
N GLY A 14 32.14 33.32 1.62
CA GLY A 14 31.45 32.70 2.76
C GLY A 14 32.29 31.64 3.47
N PRO A 15 31.75 31.02 4.56
CA PRO A 15 32.46 30.03 5.33
C PRO A 15 32.73 28.74 4.53
N ASP A 16 33.82 28.07 4.87
CA ASP A 16 34.13 26.74 4.34
C ASP A 16 32.97 25.75 4.62
N VAL A 17 32.85 24.72 3.81
CA VAL A 17 31.77 23.75 3.95
C VAL A 17 32.32 22.34 4.04
N TRP A 18 31.59 21.47 4.74
CA TRP A 18 31.83 20.04 4.71
C TRP A 18 31.09 19.41 3.54
N GLU A 19 31.82 18.70 2.66
CA GLU A 19 31.27 17.95 1.54
C GLU A 19 31.42 16.47 1.76
N PHE A 20 30.36 15.71 1.54
CA PHE A 20 30.40 14.27 1.39
C PHE A 20 30.51 13.90 -0.08
N ARG A 21 31.54 13.14 -0.45
CA ARG A 21 31.77 12.68 -1.81
C ARG A 21 31.71 11.17 -1.87
N TRP A 22 30.93 10.64 -2.82
CA TRP A 22 30.83 9.19 -3.04
C TRP A 22 30.79 8.87 -4.54
N ARG A 23 30.93 7.59 -4.86
CA ARG A 23 30.85 7.08 -6.22
C ARG A 23 29.62 6.21 -6.36
N GLU A 24 28.78 6.53 -7.34
CA GLU A 24 27.55 5.81 -7.65
C GLU A 24 27.74 5.03 -8.97
N PRO A 25 27.32 3.75 -9.05
CA PRO A 25 27.33 3.02 -10.32
C PRO A 25 26.30 3.64 -11.25
N GLY A 26 26.72 4.08 -12.42
CA GLY A 26 25.84 4.57 -13.47
C GLY A 26 25.18 3.43 -14.24
N ALA A 27 24.04 3.69 -14.92
CA ALA A 27 23.35 2.72 -15.76
C ALA A 27 24.21 2.19 -16.94
N ASP A 28 25.27 2.91 -17.28
CA ASP A 28 26.26 2.61 -18.32
C ASP A 28 27.49 1.84 -17.79
N GLY A 29 27.44 1.33 -16.56
CA GLY A 29 28.55 0.64 -15.89
C GLY A 29 29.69 1.56 -15.44
N LYS A 30 29.67 2.84 -15.77
CA LYS A 30 30.69 3.80 -15.33
C LYS A 30 30.33 4.39 -13.98
N ARG A 31 31.31 4.55 -13.10
CA ARG A 31 31.13 5.14 -11.78
C ARG A 31 31.03 6.68 -11.90
N LYS A 32 29.90 7.24 -11.52
CA LYS A 32 29.70 8.69 -11.44
C LYS A 32 30.07 9.21 -10.05
N HIS A 33 30.85 10.31 -10.02
CA HIS A 33 31.16 11.01 -8.79
C HIS A 33 29.96 11.88 -8.37
N ARG A 34 29.53 11.72 -7.13
CA ARG A 34 28.49 12.54 -6.50
C ARG A 34 29.08 13.30 -5.34
N ARG A 35 28.55 14.49 -5.08
CA ARG A 35 28.90 15.31 -3.93
C ARG A 35 27.65 15.95 -3.32
N MET A 36 27.67 16.12 -2.02
CA MET A 36 26.62 16.79 -1.27
C MET A 36 27.26 17.65 -0.17
N ILE A 37 26.74 18.86 0.01
CA ILE A 37 27.15 19.76 1.08
C ILE A 37 26.40 19.36 2.34
N LEU A 38 27.14 19.10 3.44
CA LEU A 38 26.58 18.69 4.73
C LEU A 38 26.21 19.90 5.61
N GLY A 39 27.00 20.95 5.54
CA GLY A 39 26.83 22.17 6.31
C GLY A 39 28.07 23.04 6.26
N SER A 40 27.98 24.27 6.81
CA SER A 40 29.14 25.15 6.97
C SER A 40 30.00 24.70 8.15
N THR A 41 31.29 25.12 8.15
CA THR A 41 32.19 24.88 9.29
C THR A 41 31.74 25.61 10.54
N GLU A 42 30.84 26.58 10.47
CA GLU A 42 30.19 27.22 11.60
C GLU A 42 29.07 26.37 12.21
N GLN A 43 28.40 25.58 11.40
CA GLN A 43 27.32 24.66 11.83
C GLN A 43 27.87 23.32 12.31
N LEU A 44 28.94 22.85 11.71
CA LEU A 44 29.58 21.57 11.99
C LEU A 44 31.05 21.88 12.33
N ALA A 45 31.35 22.03 13.62
CA ALA A 45 32.63 22.54 14.12
C ALA A 45 33.82 21.68 13.75
N ASP A 46 33.63 20.37 13.65
CA ASP A 46 34.68 19.40 13.35
C ASP A 46 34.26 18.27 12.39
N GLU A 47 35.25 17.50 11.93
CA GLU A 47 35.03 16.36 11.06
C GLU A 47 34.19 15.26 11.71
N THR A 48 34.20 15.15 13.04
CA THR A 48 33.48 14.12 13.78
C THR A 48 31.98 14.39 13.73
N THR A 49 31.57 15.65 13.95
CA THR A 49 30.18 16.12 13.81
C THR A 49 29.70 15.98 12.36
N ALA A 50 30.55 16.30 11.39
CA ALA A 50 30.22 16.08 9.97
C ALA A 50 30.06 14.60 9.64
N ARG A 51 30.87 13.71 10.20
CA ARG A 51 30.72 12.25 10.07
C ARG A 51 29.48 11.68 10.76
N GLN A 52 29.10 12.23 11.92
CA GLN A 52 27.82 11.86 12.58
C GLN A 52 26.61 12.27 11.77
N ALA A 53 26.61 13.46 11.18
CA ALA A 53 25.55 13.89 10.26
C ALA A 53 25.43 12.94 9.05
N ILE A 54 26.55 12.37 8.56
CA ILE A 54 26.53 11.37 7.50
C ILE A 54 26.02 10.02 7.98
N ALA A 55 26.23 9.62 9.22
CA ALA A 55 25.73 8.34 9.71
C ALA A 55 24.19 8.28 9.60
N THR A 56 23.52 9.37 9.91
CA THR A 56 22.06 9.53 9.70
C THR A 56 21.71 9.51 8.22
N LEU A 57 22.45 10.25 7.39
CA LEU A 57 22.26 10.28 5.93
C LEU A 57 22.62 8.95 5.23
N ARG A 58 23.57 8.17 5.76
CA ARG A 58 23.92 6.83 5.25
C ARG A 58 22.81 5.82 5.50
N LEU A 59 22.05 5.95 6.57
CA LEU A 59 20.84 5.16 6.78
C LEU A 59 19.82 5.49 5.67
N ASP A 60 19.63 6.77 5.35
CA ASP A 60 18.73 7.20 4.27
C ASP A 60 19.24 6.81 2.87
N LEU A 61 20.54 6.84 2.61
CA LEU A 61 21.13 6.47 1.33
C LEU A 61 21.15 4.95 1.11
N ASN A 62 21.35 4.14 2.16
CA ASN A 62 21.25 2.68 2.07
C ASN A 62 19.79 2.23 1.92
N HIS A 63 18.84 2.99 2.47
CA HIS A 63 17.43 2.88 2.14
C HIS A 63 17.12 3.38 0.72
N GLY A 64 18.01 4.14 0.10
CA GLY A 64 17.83 4.78 -1.20
C GLY A 64 17.76 3.82 -2.38
N GLU A 65 18.41 2.66 -2.36
CA GLU A 65 18.26 1.66 -3.44
C GLU A 65 16.89 0.98 -3.38
N ALA A 66 16.43 0.63 -2.18
CA ALA A 66 15.07 0.16 -1.98
C ALA A 66 14.05 1.26 -2.33
N TRP A 67 14.35 2.52 -1.95
CA TRP A 67 13.50 3.68 -2.25
C TRP A 67 13.47 4.03 -3.75
N LEU A 68 14.58 3.91 -4.48
CA LEU A 68 14.64 4.11 -5.93
C LEU A 68 13.85 3.02 -6.68
N LYS A 69 13.95 1.77 -6.25
CA LYS A 69 13.09 0.67 -6.77
C LYS A 69 11.62 0.97 -6.49
N THR A 70 11.28 1.33 -5.26
CA THR A 70 9.91 1.70 -4.86
C THR A 70 9.38 2.90 -5.66
N ARG A 71 10.25 3.85 -6.05
CA ARG A 71 9.85 5.04 -6.82
C ARG A 71 9.50 4.73 -8.28
N SER A 72 10.05 3.67 -8.84
CA SER A 72 9.78 3.22 -10.22
C SER A 72 8.69 2.16 -10.31
N THR A 73 8.49 1.36 -9.24
CA THR A 73 7.53 0.25 -9.24
C THR A 73 6.08 0.77 -9.22
N ALA A 74 5.31 0.32 -10.20
CA ALA A 74 3.90 0.67 -10.30
C ALA A 74 3.01 -0.27 -9.45
N VAL A 75 1.78 0.18 -9.12
CA VAL A 75 0.79 -0.65 -8.41
C VAL A 75 0.44 -1.91 -9.22
N SER A 76 0.47 -1.85 -10.56
CA SER A 76 0.24 -3.02 -11.43
C SER A 76 1.30 -4.10 -11.27
N GLU A 77 2.56 -3.72 -11.10
CA GLU A 77 3.67 -4.66 -10.89
C GLU A 77 3.54 -5.33 -9.51
N LEU A 78 3.18 -4.55 -8.48
CA LEU A 78 2.89 -5.10 -7.15
C LEU A 78 1.71 -6.07 -7.19
N ALA A 79 0.65 -5.73 -7.94
CA ALA A 79 -0.50 -6.61 -8.10
C ALA A 79 -0.17 -7.88 -8.87
N ALA A 80 0.71 -7.82 -9.88
CA ALA A 80 1.19 -8.99 -10.60
C ALA A 80 1.99 -9.93 -9.68
N HIS A 81 2.92 -9.38 -8.89
CA HIS A 81 3.68 -10.14 -7.90
C HIS A 81 2.77 -10.77 -6.81
N TYR A 82 1.72 -10.03 -6.38
CA TYR A 82 0.73 -10.55 -5.44
C TYR A 82 -0.07 -11.71 -6.03
N ARG A 83 -0.46 -11.64 -7.30
CA ARG A 83 -1.17 -12.70 -8.01
C ARG A 83 -0.36 -13.97 -8.04
N GLU A 84 0.88 -13.87 -8.50
CA GLU A 84 1.81 -15.00 -8.61
C GLU A 84 2.01 -15.72 -7.28
N ARG A 85 2.12 -14.96 -6.16
CA ARG A 85 2.46 -15.53 -4.85
C ARG A 85 1.27 -15.94 -4.00
N GLU A 86 0.12 -15.29 -4.18
CA GLU A 86 -0.98 -15.38 -3.22
C GLU A 86 -2.33 -15.81 -3.85
N LEU A 87 -2.50 -15.62 -5.16
CA LEU A 87 -3.76 -15.92 -5.86
C LEU A 87 -3.68 -17.10 -6.83
N GLU A 88 -2.51 -17.64 -7.08
CA GLU A 88 -2.33 -18.84 -7.89
C GLU A 88 -3.19 -20.00 -7.37
N PRO A 89 -3.72 -20.90 -8.26
CA PRO A 89 -4.59 -22.00 -7.87
C PRO A 89 -4.01 -22.87 -6.76
N ASP A 90 -2.72 -23.15 -6.81
CA ASP A 90 -2.01 -24.04 -5.88
C ASP A 90 -1.71 -23.44 -4.51
N THR A 91 -1.94 -22.12 -4.31
CA THR A 91 -1.73 -21.52 -3.01
C THR A 91 -2.84 -21.90 -2.04
N ILE A 92 -2.45 -22.46 -0.87
CA ILE A 92 -3.38 -22.94 0.17
C ILE A 92 -3.87 -21.83 1.10
N TRP A 93 -3.27 -20.63 1.05
CA TRP A 93 -3.50 -19.55 2.02
C TRP A 93 -4.85 -18.85 1.85
N LYS A 94 -5.53 -19.03 0.72
CA LYS A 94 -6.82 -18.38 0.42
C LYS A 94 -7.78 -19.36 -0.24
N THR A 95 -9.05 -19.25 0.15
CA THR A 95 -10.12 -20.04 -0.48
C THR A 95 -10.34 -19.56 -1.92
N HIS A 96 -10.86 -20.44 -2.77
CA HIS A 96 -11.19 -20.13 -4.16
C HIS A 96 -12.10 -18.89 -4.28
N SER A 97 -13.15 -18.79 -3.46
CA SER A 97 -14.06 -17.64 -3.48
C SER A 97 -13.36 -16.32 -3.12
N THR A 98 -12.38 -16.35 -2.21
CA THR A 98 -11.56 -15.19 -1.88
C THR A 98 -10.68 -14.76 -3.06
N LYS A 99 -10.06 -15.73 -3.75
CA LYS A 99 -9.22 -15.46 -4.92
C LYS A 99 -10.03 -14.79 -6.03
N VAL A 100 -11.19 -15.35 -6.37
CA VAL A 100 -12.11 -14.79 -7.37
C VAL A 100 -12.57 -13.37 -7.00
N THR A 101 -12.92 -13.16 -5.73
CA THR A 101 -13.34 -11.84 -5.25
C THR A 101 -12.22 -10.81 -5.35
N TYR A 102 -11.00 -11.18 -4.98
CA TYR A 102 -9.83 -10.30 -5.03
C TYR A 102 -9.46 -9.94 -6.47
N GLU A 103 -9.48 -10.93 -7.39
CA GLU A 103 -9.29 -10.68 -8.82
C GLU A 103 -10.33 -9.71 -9.38
N GLY A 104 -11.61 -9.90 -9.01
CA GLY A 104 -12.68 -9.00 -9.40
C GLY A 104 -12.43 -7.56 -8.94
N TYR A 105 -12.01 -7.34 -7.69
CA TYR A 105 -11.71 -6.00 -7.18
C TYR A 105 -10.45 -5.39 -7.80
N LEU A 106 -9.40 -6.21 -8.02
CA LEU A 106 -8.19 -5.77 -8.71
C LEU A 106 -8.51 -5.27 -10.12
N ASN A 107 -9.16 -6.11 -10.92
CA ASN A 107 -9.40 -5.81 -12.33
C ASN A 107 -10.44 -4.72 -12.55
N LYS A 108 -11.51 -4.70 -11.76
CA LYS A 108 -12.63 -3.79 -11.98
C LYS A 108 -12.42 -2.40 -11.36
N TRP A 109 -11.69 -2.31 -10.24
CA TRP A 109 -11.62 -1.07 -9.46
C TRP A 109 -10.20 -0.56 -9.24
N ILE A 110 -9.29 -1.40 -8.76
CA ILE A 110 -7.96 -0.94 -8.32
C ILE A 110 -7.05 -0.63 -9.51
N LEU A 111 -6.85 -1.59 -10.41
CA LEU A 111 -5.91 -1.44 -11.52
C LEU A 111 -6.31 -0.37 -12.54
N PRO A 112 -7.59 -0.20 -12.93
CA PRO A 112 -7.96 0.88 -13.85
C PRO A 112 -7.63 2.27 -13.32
N ARG A 113 -7.71 2.48 -12.00
CA ARG A 113 -7.42 3.79 -11.38
C ARG A 113 -5.98 3.93 -10.96
N TRP A 114 -5.40 2.90 -10.32
CA TRP A 114 -4.12 3.00 -9.64
C TRP A 114 -2.99 2.23 -10.34
N GLY A 115 -3.28 1.35 -11.29
CA GLY A 115 -2.29 0.44 -11.87
C GLY A 115 -1.03 1.13 -12.39
N LYS A 116 -1.17 2.27 -13.04
CA LYS A 116 -0.05 3.06 -13.59
C LYS A 116 0.64 3.98 -12.57
N TYR A 117 0.10 4.08 -11.34
CA TYR A 117 0.68 4.94 -10.31
C TYR A 117 1.92 4.29 -9.68
N PRO A 118 3.01 5.06 -9.53
CA PRO A 118 4.12 4.62 -8.70
C PRO A 118 3.68 4.43 -7.25
N LEU A 119 4.15 3.37 -6.59
CA LEU A 119 3.77 3.04 -5.20
C LEU A 119 4.00 4.20 -4.23
N VAL A 120 5.09 4.96 -4.41
CA VAL A 120 5.43 6.11 -3.56
C VAL A 120 4.46 7.27 -3.67
N ARG A 121 3.74 7.40 -4.78
CA ARG A 121 2.77 8.48 -5.03
C ARG A 121 1.38 8.16 -4.50
N VAL A 122 1.09 6.92 -4.15
CA VAL A 122 -0.19 6.56 -3.55
C VAL A 122 -0.26 7.17 -2.15
N ASN A 123 -1.27 8.01 -1.91
CA ASN A 123 -1.49 8.64 -0.60
C ASN A 123 -2.91 8.38 -0.09
N ALA A 124 -3.07 8.45 1.23
CA ALA A 124 -4.34 8.11 1.89
C ALA A 124 -5.49 9.03 1.47
N GLY A 125 -5.24 10.34 1.33
CA GLY A 125 -6.28 11.31 0.98
C GLY A 125 -6.88 11.06 -0.40
N GLU A 126 -6.05 10.82 -1.41
CA GLU A 126 -6.53 10.51 -2.77
C GLU A 126 -7.29 9.18 -2.81
N VAL A 127 -6.85 8.18 -2.05
CA VAL A 127 -7.55 6.89 -1.96
C VAL A 127 -8.91 7.07 -1.27
N GLU A 128 -9.02 7.89 -0.21
CA GLU A 128 -10.30 8.21 0.41
C GLU A 128 -11.26 8.89 -0.55
N LEU A 129 -10.81 9.91 -1.28
CA LEU A 129 -11.62 10.63 -2.26
C LEU A 129 -12.10 9.67 -3.37
N TRP A 130 -11.22 8.83 -3.87
CA TRP A 130 -11.57 7.83 -4.87
C TRP A 130 -12.59 6.82 -4.34
N LEU A 131 -12.40 6.26 -3.14
CA LEU A 131 -13.36 5.32 -2.55
C LEU A 131 -14.75 5.94 -2.36
N ARG A 132 -14.82 7.24 -2.03
CA ARG A 132 -16.08 7.98 -1.91
C ARG A 132 -16.77 8.22 -3.26
N SER A 133 -16.01 8.32 -4.35
CA SER A 133 -16.55 8.51 -5.70
C SER A 133 -17.08 7.23 -6.34
N LEU A 134 -16.78 6.05 -5.76
CA LEU A 134 -17.25 4.79 -6.32
C LEU A 134 -18.75 4.61 -6.11
N PRO A 135 -19.51 4.19 -7.15
CA PRO A 135 -20.94 3.90 -7.06
C PRO A 135 -21.19 2.55 -6.36
N LEU A 136 -20.66 2.40 -5.14
CA LEU A 136 -20.69 1.16 -4.37
C LEU A 136 -21.17 1.40 -2.93
N ALA A 137 -21.73 0.34 -2.34
CA ALA A 137 -22.02 0.33 -0.91
C ALA A 137 -20.74 0.51 -0.07
N ARG A 138 -20.86 1.15 1.09
CA ARG A 138 -19.73 1.40 2.01
C ARG A 138 -18.97 0.12 2.38
N SER A 139 -19.68 -0.99 2.56
CA SER A 139 -19.08 -2.29 2.84
C SER A 139 -18.20 -2.80 1.69
N SER A 140 -18.61 -2.57 0.44
CA SER A 140 -17.82 -2.91 -0.75
C SER A 140 -16.58 -2.02 -0.86
N CYS A 141 -16.71 -0.71 -0.63
CA CYS A 141 -15.57 0.20 -0.57
C CYS A 141 -14.58 -0.20 0.53
N ALA A 142 -15.08 -0.65 1.69
CA ALA A 142 -14.22 -1.15 2.78
C ALA A 142 -13.46 -2.42 2.37
N LYS A 143 -14.08 -3.33 1.62
CA LYS A 143 -13.41 -4.53 1.08
C LYS A 143 -12.30 -4.16 0.08
N ILE A 144 -12.57 -3.19 -0.82
CA ILE A 144 -11.57 -2.67 -1.76
C ILE A 144 -10.41 -2.02 -1.01
N ARG A 145 -10.69 -1.17 -0.01
CA ARG A 145 -9.67 -0.56 0.85
C ARG A 145 -8.82 -1.62 1.55
N ASN A 146 -9.46 -2.65 2.09
CA ASN A 146 -8.75 -3.74 2.76
C ASN A 146 -7.84 -4.52 1.79
N LEU A 147 -8.30 -4.81 0.57
CA LEU A 147 -7.46 -5.45 -0.44
C LEU A 147 -6.27 -4.58 -0.83
N MET A 148 -6.45 -3.27 -1.02
CA MET A 148 -5.31 -2.36 -1.25
C MET A 148 -4.32 -2.40 -0.08
N SER A 149 -4.79 -2.43 1.18
CA SER A 149 -3.92 -2.54 2.34
C SER A 149 -3.16 -3.87 2.36
N VAL A 150 -3.80 -4.97 1.97
CA VAL A 150 -3.16 -6.30 1.82
C VAL A 150 -2.06 -6.26 0.76
N LEU A 151 -2.30 -5.61 -0.38
CA LEU A 151 -1.29 -5.45 -1.44
C LEU A 151 -0.06 -4.70 -0.93
N PHE A 152 -0.25 -3.57 -0.25
CA PHE A 152 0.88 -2.80 0.29
C PHE A 152 1.62 -3.55 1.40
N ASN A 153 0.91 -4.28 2.28
CA ASN A 153 1.55 -5.14 3.28
C ASN A 153 2.35 -6.28 2.64
N HIS A 154 1.84 -6.85 1.54
CA HIS A 154 2.59 -7.81 0.74
C HIS A 154 3.84 -7.16 0.16
N GLY A 155 3.72 -5.95 -0.43
CA GLY A 155 4.86 -5.20 -0.92
C GLY A 155 5.91 -4.91 0.16
N MET A 156 5.49 -4.61 1.38
CA MET A 156 6.42 -4.43 2.51
C MET A 156 7.11 -5.74 2.90
N ARG A 157 6.40 -6.88 2.90
CA ARG A 157 6.97 -8.20 3.21
C ARG A 157 8.08 -8.59 2.23
N TYR A 158 7.92 -8.23 0.96
CA TYR A 158 8.88 -8.53 -0.11
C TYR A 158 9.81 -7.35 -0.45
N GLU A 159 9.87 -6.34 0.44
CA GLU A 159 10.76 -5.18 0.29
C GLU A 159 10.57 -4.38 -1.02
N ILE A 160 9.40 -4.52 -1.65
CA ILE A 160 9.00 -3.78 -2.84
C ILE A 160 8.62 -2.34 -2.48
N CYS A 161 8.07 -2.12 -1.29
CA CYS A 161 7.78 -0.81 -0.72
C CYS A 161 8.07 -0.79 0.78
N ASN A 162 8.32 0.41 1.32
CA ASN A 162 8.70 0.61 2.72
C ASN A 162 7.57 1.11 3.63
N ARG A 163 6.40 1.40 3.07
CA ARG A 163 5.23 1.88 3.83
C ARG A 163 3.92 1.45 3.21
N ASN A 164 2.89 1.36 4.04
CA ASN A 164 1.51 1.13 3.60
C ASN A 164 0.67 2.40 3.88
N PRO A 165 0.43 3.26 2.85
CA PRO A 165 -0.35 4.48 3.04
C PRO A 165 -1.84 4.19 3.30
N ILE A 166 -2.33 2.99 2.95
CA ILE A 166 -3.74 2.61 3.08
C ILE A 166 -4.16 2.40 4.54
N GLN A 167 -3.20 2.17 5.44
CA GLN A 167 -3.50 2.08 6.88
C GLN A 167 -4.15 3.36 7.44
N LEU A 168 -3.79 4.52 6.87
CA LEU A 168 -4.31 5.83 7.26
C LEU A 168 -5.65 6.18 6.59
N VAL A 169 -6.12 5.38 5.62
CA VAL A 169 -7.39 5.60 4.90
C VAL A 169 -8.58 5.33 5.81
N ARG A 170 -9.43 6.32 5.99
CA ARG A 170 -10.66 6.24 6.79
C ARG A 170 -11.80 5.72 5.92
N GLN A 171 -12.17 4.46 6.09
CA GLN A 171 -13.31 3.84 5.42
C GLN A 171 -14.12 3.00 6.40
N SER A 172 -15.36 3.40 6.63
CA SER A 172 -16.26 2.68 7.53
C SER A 172 -17.06 1.63 6.76
N ALA A 173 -17.12 0.43 7.30
CA ALA A 173 -18.02 -0.64 6.84
C ALA A 173 -19.38 -0.63 7.54
N LYS A 174 -19.62 0.30 8.50
CA LYS A 174 -20.90 0.36 9.25
C LYS A 174 -22.09 0.45 8.29
N ARG A 175 -22.99 -0.50 8.43
CA ARG A 175 -24.30 -0.46 7.76
C ARG A 175 -25.12 0.71 8.34
N ARG A 176 -25.75 1.50 7.47
CA ARG A 176 -26.73 2.51 7.90
C ARG A 176 -28.12 1.92 8.06
N THR A 177 -28.39 0.80 7.40
CA THR A 177 -29.71 0.17 7.37
C THR A 177 -29.87 -0.71 8.60
N VAL A 178 -30.86 -0.42 9.42
CA VAL A 178 -31.32 -1.33 10.47
C VAL A 178 -31.99 -2.51 9.77
N PRO A 179 -31.68 -3.75 10.10
CA PRO A 179 -32.38 -4.90 9.54
C PRO A 179 -33.88 -4.76 9.84
N VAL A 180 -34.71 -4.95 8.82
CA VAL A 180 -36.17 -5.06 9.04
C VAL A 180 -36.41 -6.44 9.61
N ILE A 181 -36.95 -6.49 10.81
CA ILE A 181 -37.36 -7.74 11.46
C ILE A 181 -38.83 -7.97 11.07
N LEU A 182 -39.11 -9.08 10.40
CA LEU A 182 -40.44 -9.48 10.03
C LEU A 182 -41.23 -9.91 11.28
N SER A 183 -42.47 -9.47 11.39
CA SER A 183 -43.42 -9.97 12.37
C SER A 183 -43.89 -11.41 12.02
N ALA A 184 -44.48 -12.11 12.97
CA ALA A 184 -44.99 -13.47 12.73
C ALA A 184 -46.02 -13.51 11.59
N ASP A 185 -46.90 -12.48 11.50
CA ASP A 185 -47.91 -12.36 10.44
C ASP A 185 -47.28 -12.12 9.08
N GLU A 186 -46.21 -11.32 9.00
CA GLU A 186 -45.50 -11.07 7.76
C GLU A 186 -44.76 -12.34 7.30
N VAL A 187 -44.21 -13.12 8.22
CA VAL A 187 -43.61 -14.42 7.89
C VAL A 187 -44.67 -15.39 7.36
N GLN A 188 -45.84 -15.47 7.96
CA GLN A 188 -46.90 -16.32 7.45
C GLN A 188 -47.39 -15.89 6.05
N ARG A 189 -47.57 -14.58 5.82
CA ARG A 189 -47.86 -14.06 4.47
C ARG A 189 -46.77 -14.38 3.46
N LEU A 190 -45.49 -14.25 3.84
CA LEU A 190 -44.36 -14.62 2.99
C LEU A 190 -44.43 -16.11 2.61
N LEU A 191 -44.65 -16.99 3.60
CA LEU A 191 -44.74 -18.42 3.39
C LEU A 191 -45.93 -18.85 2.53
N SER A 192 -47.04 -18.09 2.54
CA SER A 192 -48.23 -18.38 1.73
C SER A 192 -48.06 -18.09 0.24
N VAL A 193 -47.13 -17.20 -0.14
CA VAL A 193 -46.88 -16.83 -1.54
C VAL A 193 -45.64 -17.53 -2.14
N LEU A 194 -44.82 -18.18 -1.31
CA LEU A 194 -43.64 -18.89 -1.75
C LEU A 194 -43.97 -20.31 -2.24
N GLY A 195 -43.25 -20.76 -3.25
CA GLY A 195 -43.28 -22.17 -3.68
C GLY A 195 -42.78 -23.13 -2.62
N VAL A 196 -43.02 -24.41 -2.80
CA VAL A 196 -42.67 -25.47 -1.82
C VAL A 196 -41.18 -25.42 -1.46
N ARG A 197 -40.31 -25.28 -2.46
CA ARG A 197 -38.85 -25.28 -2.27
C ARG A 197 -38.40 -24.06 -1.43
N GLU A 198 -38.87 -22.89 -1.79
CA GLU A 198 -38.51 -21.63 -1.13
C GLU A 198 -39.07 -21.58 0.28
N SER A 199 -40.34 -22.01 0.49
CA SER A 199 -40.95 -22.06 1.82
C SER A 199 -40.26 -23.05 2.75
N THR A 200 -39.77 -24.20 2.22
CA THR A 200 -38.98 -25.15 2.99
C THR A 200 -37.65 -24.55 3.46
N LEU A 201 -36.94 -23.82 2.55
CA LEU A 201 -35.70 -23.15 2.93
C LEU A 201 -35.90 -22.09 4.00
N VAL A 202 -36.97 -21.27 3.86
CA VAL A 202 -37.32 -20.24 4.85
C VAL A 202 -37.65 -20.88 6.21
N ARG A 203 -38.46 -21.97 6.25
CA ARG A 203 -38.79 -22.69 7.48
C ARG A 203 -37.56 -23.30 8.14
N LEU A 204 -36.66 -23.90 7.36
CA LEU A 204 -35.41 -24.44 7.89
C LEU A 204 -34.53 -23.32 8.50
N ALA A 205 -34.39 -22.17 7.83
CA ALA A 205 -33.63 -21.02 8.35
C ALA A 205 -34.20 -20.51 9.68
N PHE A 206 -35.54 -20.38 9.78
CA PHE A 206 -36.19 -19.96 11.03
C PHE A 206 -36.08 -21.04 12.12
N GLY A 207 -36.25 -22.31 11.79
CA GLY A 207 -36.24 -23.42 12.78
C GLY A 207 -34.85 -23.74 13.31
N THR A 208 -33.79 -23.51 12.51
CA THR A 208 -32.40 -23.83 12.90
C THR A 208 -31.66 -22.64 13.48
N GLY A 209 -32.21 -21.43 13.37
CA GLY A 209 -31.51 -20.20 13.77
C GLY A 209 -30.25 -19.89 12.92
N TYR A 210 -30.07 -20.58 11.79
CA TYR A 210 -29.00 -20.29 10.85
C TYR A 210 -29.44 -19.15 9.93
N GLY A 211 -28.97 -17.92 10.25
CA GLY A 211 -29.14 -16.71 9.47
C GLY A 211 -27.81 -16.03 9.23
#